data_608b6b77e052da06dc242445bfdda7b4
#
_entry.id   608b6b77e052da06dc242445bfdda7b4
#
_cell.length_a   1.000
_cell.length_b   1.000
_cell.length_c   1.000
_cell.angle_alpha   90.00
_cell.angle_beta   90.00
_cell.angle_gamma   90.00
#
_symmetry.space_group_name_H-M   'P 1'
#
loop_
_entity.id
_entity.type
_entity.pdbx_description
1 polymer ?
#
loop_
_entity_poly.entity_id
_entity_poly.type
_entity_poly.pdbx_seq_one_letter_code
_entity_poly.pdbx_strand_id
1 'polypeptide(L)'
;MSKQMNNEIITEAKPHTIKKFELIERYVDEWARKILGYDGKDGREGSKGIIYIDCMSNSGVYRDENGNQIEGTALRVAKRLNDIVTNYPGKSAILIFNDISEQRIEYLKTVIEKANLTNIQVVYRSEDCNSFLRGLDLDSYKRQFNTLLLYDPYKAAIDWDAVTPFLNTWGEVIINHMVFDTSRGASQAKKKNVIVRYTETYQEDIGTIIKMGKDKHQLNDAIIAIINKRRTGSPQRKYIASFPFFTRTNGLVYNLIHCCSNIEGIKLFKRVAWKTFGDKSSLKNTHGDEMQLQFNLTGEGFFDSPTDEDCYFVKDIAKYIYDKYKSNNPLYLTTIYADLDEHPIFPSDGYKNEIKDELRRTYGAKFHRNGTVTFADTEGV
;
A
#
# COMPACT_ATOMS: atom_id res chain seq x y z
N MET A 1 31.88 5.24 17.86
CA MET A 1 30.96 4.18 17.41
C MET A 1 31.57 3.49 16.21
N SER A 2 31.81 2.18 16.28
CA SER A 2 32.47 1.44 15.22
C SER A 2 31.63 1.35 13.95
N LYS A 3 32.29 1.21 12.79
CA LYS A 3 31.62 1.02 11.48
C LYS A 3 30.59 -0.11 11.50
N GLN A 4 30.75 -1.09 12.39
CA GLN A 4 29.87 -2.25 12.56
C GLN A 4 28.54 -1.89 13.26
N MET A 5 28.54 -1.03 14.28
CA MET A 5 27.29 -0.53 14.93
C MET A 5 26.44 0.33 13.97
N ASN A 6 27.10 1.14 13.12
CA ASN A 6 26.37 1.94 12.12
C ASN A 6 25.66 1.07 11.04
N ASN A 7 26.13 -0.15 10.78
CA ASN A 7 25.49 -1.04 9.83
C ASN A 7 24.22 -1.72 10.36
N GLU A 8 24.07 -1.85 11.68
CA GLU A 8 22.86 -2.39 12.31
C GLU A 8 21.74 -1.34 12.45
N ILE A 9 22.13 -0.05 12.61
CA ILE A 9 21.16 1.05 12.74
C ILE A 9 20.64 1.48 11.35
N ILE A 10 21.54 1.70 10.38
CA ILE A 10 21.20 2.13 9.02
C ILE A 10 21.26 0.90 8.10
N THR A 11 20.11 0.38 7.73
CA THR A 11 19.97 -0.79 6.86
C THR A 11 19.99 -0.42 5.37
N GLU A 12 20.24 -1.40 4.51
CA GLU A 12 20.17 -1.21 3.06
C GLU A 12 18.73 -1.25 2.56
N ALA A 13 18.36 -0.33 1.67
CA ALA A 13 17.09 -0.32 0.97
C ALA A 13 17.26 -0.75 -0.49
N LYS A 14 16.59 -1.81 -0.87
CA LYS A 14 16.52 -2.25 -2.27
C LYS A 14 15.57 -1.35 -3.09
N PRO A 15 15.66 -1.33 -4.44
CA PRO A 15 14.84 -0.46 -5.29
C PRO A 15 13.33 -0.57 -5.01
N HIS A 16 12.80 -1.78 -4.83
CA HIS A 16 11.38 -1.98 -4.48
C HIS A 16 11.04 -1.39 -3.10
N THR A 17 11.98 -1.38 -2.15
CA THR A 17 11.81 -0.75 -0.83
C THR A 17 11.77 0.77 -0.96
N ILE A 18 12.64 1.35 -1.80
CA ILE A 18 12.64 2.80 -2.08
C ILE A 18 11.31 3.22 -2.72
N LYS A 19 10.78 2.41 -3.64
CA LYS A 19 9.47 2.64 -4.24
C LYS A 19 8.31 2.53 -3.24
N LYS A 20 8.41 1.64 -2.24
CA LYS A 20 7.47 1.59 -1.12
C LYS A 20 7.51 2.90 -0.31
N PHE A 21 8.68 3.44 -0.01
CA PHE A 21 8.81 4.74 0.67
C PHE A 21 8.12 5.86 -0.12
N GLU A 22 8.35 5.93 -1.43
CA GLU A 22 7.73 6.91 -2.32
C GLU A 22 6.20 6.78 -2.34
N LEU A 23 5.68 5.55 -2.46
CA LEU A 23 4.23 5.30 -2.47
C LEU A 23 3.59 5.75 -1.16
N ILE A 24 4.16 5.35 0.00
CA ILE A 24 3.60 5.70 1.30
C ILE A 24 3.68 7.21 1.53
N GLU A 25 4.80 7.87 1.21
CA GLU A 25 4.95 9.31 1.32
C GLU A 25 3.87 10.05 0.52
N ARG A 26 3.69 9.70 -0.76
CA ARG A 26 2.69 10.31 -1.64
C ARG A 26 1.27 10.04 -1.16
N TYR A 27 1.01 8.82 -0.69
CA TYR A 27 -0.30 8.49 -0.16
C TYR A 27 -0.62 9.32 1.10
N VAL A 28 0.29 9.37 2.04
CA VAL A 28 0.14 10.15 3.29
C VAL A 28 -0.04 11.64 2.99
N ASP A 29 0.68 12.20 2.01
CA ASP A 29 0.52 13.59 1.58
C ASP A 29 -0.93 13.88 1.15
N GLU A 30 -1.45 13.10 0.22
CA GLU A 30 -2.80 13.34 -0.32
C GLU A 30 -3.90 12.97 0.69
N TRP A 31 -3.71 11.91 1.47
CA TRP A 31 -4.59 11.50 2.56
C TRP A 31 -4.71 12.60 3.62
N ALA A 32 -3.59 13.14 4.07
CA ALA A 32 -3.57 14.21 5.07
C ALA A 32 -4.30 15.46 4.58
N ARG A 33 -4.06 15.88 3.33
CA ARG A 33 -4.74 17.03 2.73
C ARG A 33 -6.26 16.83 2.66
N LYS A 34 -6.73 15.65 2.28
CA LYS A 34 -8.17 15.33 2.25
C LYS A 34 -8.79 15.37 3.65
N ILE A 35 -8.13 14.79 4.65
CA ILE A 35 -8.65 14.72 6.01
C ILE A 35 -8.60 16.09 6.70
N LEU A 36 -7.46 16.78 6.62
CA LEU A 36 -7.29 18.08 7.27
C LEU A 36 -8.13 19.17 6.59
N GLY A 37 -8.35 19.08 5.27
CA GLY A 37 -9.21 20.00 4.53
C GLY A 37 -10.70 19.75 4.68
N TYR A 38 -11.12 18.71 5.40
CA TYR A 38 -12.54 18.44 5.66
C TYR A 38 -13.00 19.12 6.94
N ASP A 39 -13.82 20.16 6.80
CA ASP A 39 -14.37 20.96 7.93
C ASP A 39 -15.71 20.46 8.45
N GLY A 40 -16.17 19.33 7.91
CA GLY A 40 -17.48 18.78 8.25
C GLY A 40 -18.56 19.12 7.22
N LYS A 41 -19.61 18.32 7.19
CA LYS A 41 -20.78 18.48 6.32
C LYS A 41 -21.98 17.79 6.95
N ASP A 42 -23.18 18.34 6.70
CA ASP A 42 -24.47 17.73 7.11
C ASP A 42 -24.53 17.44 8.62
N GLY A 43 -24.05 18.41 9.46
CA GLY A 43 -24.05 18.29 10.92
C GLY A 43 -22.96 17.39 11.51
N ARG A 44 -22.04 16.90 10.69
CA ARG A 44 -20.84 16.18 11.16
C ARG A 44 -19.67 17.14 11.28
N GLU A 45 -19.01 17.11 12.44
CA GLU A 45 -17.77 17.88 12.64
C GLU A 45 -16.64 17.31 11.77
N GLY A 46 -15.78 18.18 11.26
CA GLY A 46 -14.54 17.80 10.62
C GLY A 46 -13.54 17.19 11.59
N SER A 47 -12.52 16.52 11.08
CA SER A 47 -11.43 15.99 11.90
C SER A 47 -10.64 17.13 12.57
N LYS A 48 -10.29 16.99 13.84
CA LYS A 48 -9.37 17.90 14.54
C LYS A 48 -7.91 17.69 14.15
N GLY A 49 -7.62 16.57 13.50
CA GLY A 49 -6.29 16.25 13.06
C GLY A 49 -6.15 14.81 12.57
N ILE A 50 -4.91 14.40 12.41
CA ILE A 50 -4.52 13.09 11.94
C ILE A 50 -3.52 12.43 12.87
N ILE A 51 -3.54 11.11 12.91
CA ILE A 51 -2.53 10.30 13.60
C ILE A 51 -1.93 9.30 12.59
N TYR A 52 -0.65 9.40 12.37
CA TYR A 52 0.11 8.42 11.61
C TYR A 52 0.89 7.52 12.57
N ILE A 53 0.74 6.21 12.41
CA ILE A 53 1.38 5.21 13.27
C ILE A 53 2.25 4.33 12.37
N ASP A 54 3.56 4.35 12.60
CA ASP A 54 4.51 3.42 12.00
C ASP A 54 5.08 2.53 13.10
N CYS A 55 4.58 1.31 13.17
CA CYS A 55 4.89 0.41 14.28
C CYS A 55 6.22 -0.35 14.12
N MET A 56 6.92 -0.16 13.00
CA MET A 56 8.24 -0.72 12.69
C MET A 56 9.09 0.29 11.91
N SER A 57 9.22 1.51 12.47
CA SER A 57 9.71 2.71 11.77
C SER A 57 11.18 2.68 11.39
N ASN A 58 11.95 1.72 11.94
CA ASN A 58 13.41 1.66 11.73
C ASN A 58 14.08 2.98 12.20
N SER A 59 15.26 3.26 11.68
CA SER A 59 16.04 4.49 12.00
C SER A 59 15.65 5.72 11.19
N GLY A 60 14.66 5.61 10.28
CA GLY A 60 14.25 6.68 9.37
C GLY A 60 15.24 6.99 8.24
N VAL A 61 16.43 6.38 8.26
CA VAL A 61 17.49 6.53 7.24
C VAL A 61 17.95 5.16 6.79
N TYR A 62 18.22 5.04 5.50
CA TYR A 62 18.70 3.82 4.85
C TYR A 62 19.91 4.12 3.97
N ARG A 63 20.53 3.08 3.43
CA ARG A 63 21.52 3.19 2.35
C ARG A 63 20.93 2.61 1.07
N ASP A 64 21.16 3.30 -0.05
CA ASP A 64 20.87 2.75 -1.36
C ASP A 64 21.95 1.73 -1.78
N GLU A 65 21.80 1.13 -2.96
CA GLU A 65 22.74 0.16 -3.51
C GLU A 65 24.15 0.74 -3.78
N ASN A 66 24.26 2.07 -3.87
CA ASN A 66 25.52 2.80 -4.05
C ASN A 66 26.16 3.20 -2.71
N GLY A 67 25.50 2.89 -1.59
CA GLY A 67 25.96 3.26 -0.25
C GLY A 67 25.59 4.68 0.19
N ASN A 68 24.83 5.43 -0.64
CA ASN A 68 24.37 6.77 -0.27
C ASN A 68 23.26 6.68 0.77
N GLN A 69 23.26 7.62 1.72
CA GLN A 69 22.16 7.73 2.67
C GLN A 69 20.92 8.30 2.00
N ILE A 70 19.80 7.65 2.24
CA ILE A 70 18.48 8.05 1.75
C ILE A 70 17.47 8.05 2.89
N GLU A 71 16.46 8.90 2.78
CA GLU A 71 15.38 8.98 3.75
C GLU A 71 14.41 7.81 3.60
N GLY A 72 14.09 7.17 4.73
CA GLY A 72 13.06 6.13 4.82
C GLY A 72 11.67 6.71 5.08
N THR A 73 10.67 5.84 5.18
CA THR A 73 9.25 6.21 5.34
C THR A 73 9.03 7.16 6.50
N ALA A 74 9.55 6.85 7.69
CA ALA A 74 9.29 7.65 8.89
C ALA A 74 9.74 9.12 8.74
N LEU A 75 10.95 9.35 8.24
CA LEU A 75 11.48 10.71 8.06
C LEU A 75 10.76 11.45 6.93
N ARG A 76 10.50 10.78 5.79
CA ARG A 76 9.76 11.37 4.65
C ARG A 76 8.36 11.81 5.07
N VAL A 77 7.63 10.94 5.76
CA VAL A 77 6.28 11.23 6.25
C VAL A 77 6.30 12.37 7.27
N ALA A 78 7.26 12.37 8.21
CA ALA A 78 7.39 13.43 9.19
C ALA A 78 7.59 14.81 8.53
N LYS A 79 8.52 14.92 7.59
CA LYS A 79 8.74 16.16 6.82
C LYS A 79 7.48 16.59 6.08
N ARG A 80 6.85 15.66 5.37
CA ARG A 80 5.67 15.96 4.57
C ARG A 80 4.50 16.45 5.43
N LEU A 81 4.22 15.79 6.55
CA LEU A 81 3.14 16.19 7.45
C LEU A 81 3.44 17.51 8.18
N ASN A 82 4.71 17.77 8.52
CA ASN A 82 5.14 19.05 9.07
C ASN A 82 4.80 20.23 8.13
N ASP A 83 5.03 20.05 6.83
CA ASP A 83 4.76 21.09 5.83
C ASP A 83 3.26 21.23 5.56
N ILE A 84 2.52 20.12 5.52
CA ILE A 84 1.09 20.13 5.19
C ILE A 84 0.27 20.79 6.28
N VAL A 85 0.51 20.45 7.55
CA VAL A 85 -0.35 20.89 8.66
C VAL A 85 -0.39 22.40 8.83
N THR A 86 0.65 23.11 8.38
CA THR A 86 0.71 24.59 8.40
C THR A 86 -0.41 25.24 7.57
N ASN A 87 -0.93 24.53 6.57
CA ASN A 87 -2.01 25.04 5.70
C ASN A 87 -3.41 24.85 6.32
N TYR A 88 -3.51 24.24 7.51
CA TYR A 88 -4.77 23.91 8.16
C TYR A 88 -4.79 24.40 9.60
N PRO A 89 -4.98 25.72 9.84
CA PRO A 89 -4.99 26.30 11.19
C PRO A 89 -6.01 25.61 12.10
N GLY A 90 -5.60 25.33 13.34
CA GLY A 90 -6.45 24.63 14.33
C GLY A 90 -6.53 23.11 14.17
N LYS A 91 -5.88 22.53 13.15
CA LYS A 91 -5.70 21.08 12.98
C LYS A 91 -4.31 20.66 13.47
N SER A 92 -4.15 19.39 13.83
CA SER A 92 -2.88 18.85 14.29
C SER A 92 -2.52 17.54 13.61
N ALA A 93 -1.21 17.24 13.58
CA ALA A 93 -0.69 15.96 13.13
C ALA A 93 0.16 15.33 14.25
N ILE A 94 -0.20 14.12 14.64
CA ILE A 94 0.50 13.31 15.64
C ILE A 94 1.13 12.13 14.90
N LEU A 95 2.43 11.95 15.09
CA LEU A 95 3.16 10.82 14.52
C LEU A 95 3.65 9.94 15.66
N ILE A 96 3.38 8.65 15.57
CA ILE A 96 3.82 7.66 16.55
C ILE A 96 4.77 6.69 15.84
N PHE A 97 6.04 6.73 16.20
CA PHE A 97 7.08 5.86 15.67
C PHE A 97 7.49 4.84 16.72
N ASN A 98 7.44 3.56 16.34
CA ASN A 98 7.89 2.46 17.17
C ASN A 98 8.88 1.58 16.40
N ASP A 99 9.90 1.09 17.07
CA ASP A 99 10.76 0.00 16.61
C ASP A 99 11.25 -0.75 17.85
N ILE A 100 11.41 -2.06 17.78
CA ILE A 100 11.91 -2.86 18.90
C ILE A 100 13.34 -2.48 19.31
N SER A 101 14.09 -1.83 18.41
CA SER A 101 15.46 -1.36 18.67
C SER A 101 15.46 0.07 19.20
N GLU A 102 15.71 0.23 20.47
CA GLU A 102 15.90 1.54 21.10
C GLU A 102 16.94 2.40 20.38
N GLN A 103 18.03 1.79 19.92
CA GLN A 103 19.08 2.50 19.17
C GLN A 103 18.58 3.09 17.85
N ARG A 104 17.67 2.39 17.16
CA ARG A 104 17.05 2.91 15.93
C ARG A 104 16.11 4.06 16.24
N ILE A 105 15.32 3.97 17.29
CA ILE A 105 14.42 5.04 17.73
C ILE A 105 15.20 6.29 18.15
N GLU A 106 16.26 6.15 18.93
CA GLU A 106 17.11 7.28 19.32
C GLU A 106 17.79 7.92 18.09
N TYR A 107 18.19 7.12 17.12
CA TYR A 107 18.72 7.65 15.87
C TYR A 107 17.66 8.40 15.07
N LEU A 108 16.45 7.83 14.91
CA LEU A 108 15.32 8.49 14.25
C LEU A 108 14.98 9.82 14.92
N LYS A 109 14.93 9.85 16.26
CA LYS A 109 14.70 11.07 17.02
C LYS A 109 15.75 12.13 16.69
N THR A 110 17.03 11.77 16.72
CA THR A 110 18.14 12.68 16.35
C THR A 110 17.99 13.25 14.94
N VAL A 111 17.55 12.43 13.99
CA VAL A 111 17.38 12.86 12.59
C VAL A 111 16.18 13.80 12.43
N ILE A 112 15.07 13.53 13.12
CA ILE A 112 13.87 14.37 13.11
C ILE A 112 14.16 15.71 13.81
N GLU A 113 14.86 15.72 14.94
CA GLU A 113 15.28 16.94 15.63
C GLU A 113 16.19 17.82 14.74
N LYS A 114 17.13 17.22 14.02
CA LYS A 114 17.98 17.94 13.05
C LYS A 114 17.19 18.53 11.88
N ALA A 115 16.07 17.92 11.52
CA ALA A 115 15.20 18.43 10.47
C ALA A 115 14.31 19.60 10.94
N ASN A 116 14.32 19.93 12.23
CA ASN A 116 13.60 21.06 12.86
C ASN A 116 12.09 21.07 12.51
N LEU A 117 11.43 19.93 12.67
CA LEU A 117 10.00 19.77 12.38
C LEU A 117 9.15 20.22 13.57
N THR A 118 8.71 21.47 13.55
CA THR A 118 8.06 22.14 14.70
C THR A 118 6.53 22.14 14.66
N ASN A 119 5.91 21.76 13.54
CA ASN A 119 4.46 21.84 13.33
C ASN A 119 3.75 20.51 13.62
N ILE A 120 4.48 19.47 13.96
CA ILE A 120 3.94 18.14 14.26
C ILE A 120 4.30 17.72 15.68
N GLN A 121 3.47 16.86 16.26
CA GLN A 121 3.82 16.16 17.49
C GLN A 121 4.37 14.77 17.17
N VAL A 122 5.55 14.43 17.68
CA VAL A 122 6.16 13.10 17.49
C VAL A 122 6.27 12.36 18.81
N VAL A 123 5.78 11.14 18.83
CA VAL A 123 5.84 10.21 19.95
C VAL A 123 6.73 9.04 19.55
N TYR A 124 7.73 8.74 20.37
CA TYR A 124 8.68 7.64 20.14
C TYR A 124 8.42 6.51 21.13
N ARG A 125 8.49 5.28 20.66
CA ARG A 125 8.37 4.05 21.45
C ARG A 125 9.44 3.05 21.03
N SER A 126 9.89 2.22 21.96
CA SER A 126 10.83 1.12 21.66
C SER A 126 10.31 -0.17 22.30
N GLU A 127 9.24 -0.70 21.70
CA GLU A 127 8.51 -1.84 22.21
C GLU A 127 8.33 -2.92 21.11
N ASP A 128 8.01 -4.15 21.49
CA ASP A 128 7.47 -5.11 20.54
C ASP A 128 6.23 -4.54 19.86
N CYS A 129 6.20 -4.58 18.53
CA CYS A 129 5.15 -3.95 17.73
C CYS A 129 3.74 -4.39 18.16
N ASN A 130 3.52 -5.68 18.38
CA ASN A 130 2.21 -6.22 18.69
C ASN A 130 1.77 -5.84 20.11
N SER A 131 2.70 -5.82 21.05
CA SER A 131 2.47 -5.34 22.43
C SER A 131 2.13 -3.85 22.43
N PHE A 132 2.88 -3.05 21.68
CA PHE A 132 2.63 -1.64 21.49
C PHE A 132 1.22 -1.37 20.92
N LEU A 133 0.83 -2.08 19.83
CA LEU A 133 -0.48 -1.88 19.21
C LEU A 133 -1.64 -2.26 20.13
N ARG A 134 -1.50 -3.33 20.95
CA ARG A 134 -2.52 -3.70 21.94
C ARG A 134 -2.63 -2.70 23.08
N GLY A 135 -1.56 -1.98 23.37
CA GLY A 135 -1.52 -0.96 24.43
C GLY A 135 -2.05 0.41 24.00
N LEU A 136 -2.33 0.63 22.70
CA LEU A 136 -2.83 1.91 22.22
C LEU A 136 -4.31 2.09 22.56
N ASP A 137 -4.61 3.18 23.25
CA ASP A 137 -6.00 3.61 23.49
C ASP A 137 -6.58 4.30 22.25
N LEU A 138 -7.11 3.47 21.34
CA LEU A 138 -7.74 3.95 20.11
C LEU A 138 -9.05 4.71 20.36
N ASP A 139 -9.72 4.46 21.46
CA ASP A 139 -11.02 5.08 21.76
C ASP A 139 -10.89 6.56 22.14
N SER A 140 -9.77 6.95 22.77
CA SER A 140 -9.48 8.35 23.09
C SER A 140 -9.34 9.23 21.84
N TYR A 141 -8.93 8.66 20.70
CA TYR A 141 -8.72 9.37 19.44
C TYR A 141 -9.92 9.30 18.49
N LYS A 142 -10.74 8.28 18.61
CA LYS A 142 -11.75 7.82 17.65
C LYS A 142 -12.74 8.86 17.12
N ARG A 143 -13.01 9.91 17.87
CA ARG A 143 -13.99 10.93 17.47
C ARG A 143 -13.37 12.23 16.98
N GLN A 144 -12.09 12.39 17.09
CA GLN A 144 -11.40 13.64 16.85
C GLN A 144 -10.32 13.56 15.78
N PHE A 145 -9.69 12.39 15.62
CA PHE A 145 -8.56 12.19 14.73
C PHE A 145 -8.80 11.02 13.77
N ASN A 146 -8.44 11.20 12.53
CA ASN A 146 -8.32 10.10 11.58
C ASN A 146 -6.95 9.41 11.74
N THR A 147 -6.95 8.09 11.76
CA THR A 147 -5.74 7.29 11.95
C THR A 147 -5.31 6.59 10.67
N LEU A 148 -4.02 6.50 10.46
CA LEU A 148 -3.40 5.65 9.45
C LEU A 148 -2.31 4.81 10.11
N LEU A 149 -2.48 3.48 10.10
CA LEU A 149 -1.49 2.52 10.60
C LEU A 149 -0.68 1.94 9.45
N LEU A 150 0.63 2.04 9.53
CA LEU A 150 1.56 1.26 8.73
C LEU A 150 2.08 0.07 9.56
N TYR A 151 1.71 -1.14 9.16
CA TYR A 151 2.16 -2.41 9.73
C TYR A 151 3.09 -3.10 8.74
N ASP A 152 4.40 -2.98 8.97
CA ASP A 152 5.47 -3.35 8.01
C ASP A 152 6.44 -4.42 8.56
N PRO A 153 5.99 -5.66 8.82
CA PRO A 153 6.86 -6.71 9.32
C PRO A 153 7.88 -7.15 8.27
N TYR A 154 9.12 -7.40 8.72
CA TYR A 154 10.20 -7.90 7.85
C TYR A 154 10.03 -9.36 7.40
N LYS A 155 9.07 -10.07 7.98
CA LYS A 155 8.77 -11.49 7.73
C LYS A 155 7.27 -11.67 7.62
N ALA A 156 6.83 -12.80 7.10
CA ALA A 156 5.43 -13.20 7.21
C ALA A 156 5.09 -13.50 8.68
N ALA A 157 4.71 -12.46 9.40
CA ALA A 157 4.41 -12.47 10.83
C ALA A 157 3.35 -11.42 11.13
N ILE A 158 2.09 -11.72 10.80
CA ILE A 158 0.96 -10.85 11.10
C ILE A 158 0.29 -11.34 12.36
N ASP A 159 0.29 -10.50 13.40
CA ASP A 159 -0.49 -10.72 14.61
C ASP A 159 -1.88 -10.09 14.44
N TRP A 160 -2.84 -10.94 14.13
CA TRP A 160 -4.19 -10.50 13.81
C TRP A 160 -4.91 -9.87 15.00
N ASP A 161 -4.61 -10.28 16.22
CA ASP A 161 -5.25 -9.73 17.41
C ASP A 161 -4.74 -8.33 17.74
N ALA A 162 -3.50 -8.02 17.35
CA ALA A 162 -2.96 -6.67 17.43
C ALA A 162 -3.50 -5.76 16.31
N VAL A 163 -3.71 -6.28 15.09
CA VAL A 163 -4.12 -5.50 13.92
C VAL A 163 -5.64 -5.35 13.80
N THR A 164 -6.43 -6.34 14.23
CA THR A 164 -7.91 -6.36 14.09
C THR A 164 -8.61 -5.11 14.66
N PRO A 165 -8.23 -4.55 15.83
CA PRO A 165 -8.85 -3.31 16.32
C PRO A 165 -8.76 -2.17 15.32
N PHE A 166 -7.62 -2.01 14.63
CA PHE A 166 -7.42 -0.99 13.59
C PHE A 166 -8.25 -1.26 12.33
N LEU A 167 -8.44 -2.53 11.95
CA LEU A 167 -9.33 -2.90 10.84
C LEU A 167 -10.80 -2.56 11.12
N ASN A 168 -11.20 -2.45 12.39
CA ASN A 168 -12.57 -2.21 12.82
C ASN A 168 -12.83 -0.76 13.31
N THR A 169 -11.83 0.09 13.26
CA THR A 169 -11.97 1.53 13.50
C THR A 169 -12.38 2.26 12.21
N TRP A 170 -12.56 3.57 12.30
CA TRP A 170 -12.76 4.46 11.15
C TRP A 170 -11.45 4.86 10.45
N GLY A 171 -10.31 4.42 10.98
CA GLY A 171 -8.99 4.65 10.42
C GLY A 171 -8.68 3.75 9.22
N GLU A 172 -7.48 3.90 8.71
CA GLU A 172 -6.94 3.16 7.58
C GLU A 172 -5.73 2.33 8.02
N VAL A 173 -5.52 1.19 7.35
CA VAL A 173 -4.41 0.28 7.65
C VAL A 173 -3.69 -0.07 6.36
N ILE A 174 -2.37 0.06 6.36
CA ILE A 174 -1.48 -0.47 5.33
C ILE A 174 -0.69 -1.63 5.92
N ILE A 175 -0.80 -2.81 5.34
CA ILE A 175 -0.10 -4.03 5.76
C ILE A 175 0.91 -4.43 4.69
N ASN A 176 2.17 -4.58 5.07
CA ASN A 176 3.18 -5.20 4.22
C ASN A 176 3.15 -6.72 4.40
N HIS A 177 2.61 -7.44 3.43
CA HIS A 177 2.54 -8.89 3.42
C HIS A 177 3.74 -9.50 2.71
N MET A 178 4.69 -10.05 3.48
CA MET A 178 5.96 -10.63 3.01
C MET A 178 5.77 -12.00 2.36
N VAL A 179 5.32 -12.01 1.10
CA VAL A 179 5.05 -13.25 0.31
C VAL A 179 6.31 -14.08 0.11
N PHE A 180 7.45 -13.43 -0.19
CA PHE A 180 8.71 -14.11 -0.45
C PHE A 180 9.22 -14.91 0.76
N ASP A 181 9.05 -14.39 1.99
CA ASP A 181 9.44 -15.10 3.20
C ASP A 181 8.67 -16.44 3.32
N THR A 182 7.37 -16.44 3.02
CA THR A 182 6.55 -17.66 3.10
C THR A 182 6.85 -18.64 1.98
N SER A 183 6.88 -18.17 0.73
CA SER A 183 7.07 -19.04 -0.44
C SER A 183 8.39 -19.83 -0.40
N ARG A 184 9.43 -19.27 0.23
CA ARG A 184 10.74 -19.94 0.39
C ARG A 184 10.91 -20.60 1.74
N GLY A 185 10.38 -20.00 2.80
CA GLY A 185 10.67 -20.39 4.18
C GLY A 185 9.74 -21.47 4.73
N ALA A 186 8.48 -21.53 4.31
CA ALA A 186 7.50 -22.44 4.87
C ALA A 186 7.89 -23.91 4.71
N SER A 187 8.35 -24.33 3.52
CA SER A 187 8.79 -25.71 3.26
C SER A 187 10.06 -26.11 3.99
N GLN A 188 10.86 -25.13 4.43
CA GLN A 188 12.12 -25.35 5.16
C GLN A 188 11.96 -25.17 6.67
N ALA A 189 10.77 -24.83 7.15
CA ALA A 189 10.49 -24.55 8.55
C ALA A 189 10.58 -25.82 9.41
N LYS A 190 11.64 -25.96 10.21
CA LYS A 190 11.85 -27.07 11.14
C LYS A 190 11.60 -26.68 12.59
N LYS A 191 11.82 -25.41 12.94
CA LYS A 191 11.66 -24.91 14.31
C LYS A 191 10.19 -24.63 14.60
N LYS A 192 9.68 -25.09 15.73
CA LYS A 192 8.27 -24.93 16.15
C LYS A 192 7.80 -23.48 16.09
N ASN A 193 8.59 -22.53 16.59
CA ASN A 193 8.25 -21.11 16.56
C ASN A 193 8.13 -20.52 15.15
N VAL A 194 8.87 -21.05 14.18
CA VAL A 194 8.77 -20.62 12.77
C VAL A 194 7.50 -21.18 12.14
N ILE A 195 7.16 -22.44 12.42
CA ILE A 195 5.91 -23.05 11.96
C ILE A 195 4.71 -22.29 12.53
N VAL A 196 4.70 -22.04 13.85
CA VAL A 196 3.65 -21.28 14.55
C VAL A 196 3.47 -19.89 13.90
N ARG A 197 4.54 -19.18 13.61
CA ARG A 197 4.47 -17.87 12.93
C ARG A 197 3.71 -17.92 11.60
N TYR A 198 3.98 -18.93 10.76
CA TYR A 198 3.26 -19.07 9.49
C TYR A 198 1.80 -19.48 9.71
N THR A 199 1.54 -20.45 10.60
CA THR A 199 0.16 -20.93 10.87
C THR A 199 -0.71 -19.85 11.50
N GLU A 200 -0.16 -18.99 12.35
CA GLU A 200 -0.86 -17.82 12.89
C GLU A 200 -1.11 -16.75 11.83
N THR A 201 -0.11 -16.46 10.97
CA THR A 201 -0.23 -15.47 9.91
C THR A 201 -1.33 -15.83 8.90
N TYR A 202 -1.38 -17.09 8.46
CA TYR A 202 -2.33 -17.54 7.43
C TYR A 202 -3.58 -18.22 7.99
N GLN A 203 -3.62 -18.50 9.30
CA GLN A 203 -4.70 -19.24 9.98
C GLN A 203 -4.99 -20.60 9.34
N GLU A 204 -3.93 -21.26 8.83
CA GLU A 204 -3.97 -22.53 8.13
C GLU A 204 -2.86 -23.47 8.65
N ASP A 205 -2.97 -24.76 8.39
CA ASP A 205 -1.90 -25.70 8.67
C ASP A 205 -0.71 -25.50 7.74
N ILE A 206 0.48 -25.92 8.21
CA ILE A 206 1.73 -25.71 7.46
C ILE A 206 1.74 -26.40 6.08
N GLY A 207 1.07 -27.55 5.95
CA GLY A 207 0.98 -28.28 4.67
C GLY A 207 0.17 -27.50 3.63
N THR A 208 -0.93 -26.89 4.04
CA THR A 208 -1.75 -25.99 3.23
C THR A 208 -0.96 -24.74 2.82
N ILE A 209 -0.23 -24.13 3.76
CA ILE A 209 0.61 -22.96 3.49
C ILE A 209 1.72 -23.28 2.49
N ILE A 210 2.36 -24.44 2.60
CA ILE A 210 3.37 -24.88 1.62
C ILE A 210 2.76 -25.05 0.21
N LYS A 211 1.53 -25.55 0.11
CA LYS A 211 0.82 -25.67 -1.18
C LYS A 211 0.52 -24.29 -1.76
N MET A 212 -0.05 -23.38 -0.95
CA MET A 212 -0.30 -21.99 -1.36
C MET A 212 1.00 -21.27 -1.76
N GLY A 213 2.13 -21.58 -1.13
CA GLY A 213 3.42 -20.97 -1.44
C GLY A 213 3.96 -21.29 -2.85
N LYS A 214 3.38 -22.27 -3.54
CA LYS A 214 3.69 -22.56 -4.97
C LYS A 214 3.03 -21.55 -5.91
N ASP A 215 1.89 -21.01 -5.50
CA ASP A 215 1.19 -19.92 -6.18
C ASP A 215 1.09 -18.73 -5.20
N LYS A 216 1.91 -17.73 -5.45
CA LYS A 216 2.05 -16.55 -4.57
C LYS A 216 0.78 -15.70 -4.48
N HIS A 217 -0.12 -15.81 -5.46
CA HIS A 217 -1.41 -15.14 -5.42
C HIS A 217 -2.31 -15.75 -4.35
N GLN A 218 -2.31 -17.09 -4.21
CA GLN A 218 -3.08 -17.77 -3.15
C GLN A 218 -2.67 -17.32 -1.75
N LEU A 219 -1.38 -17.03 -1.52
CA LEU A 219 -0.92 -16.45 -0.25
C LEU A 219 -1.53 -15.08 0.01
N ASN A 220 -1.60 -14.24 -1.00
CA ASN A 220 -2.21 -12.90 -0.87
C ASN A 220 -3.73 -13.00 -0.66
N ASP A 221 -4.40 -13.87 -1.41
CA ASP A 221 -5.84 -14.10 -1.31
C ASP A 221 -6.23 -14.61 0.09
N ALA A 222 -5.41 -15.50 0.68
CA ALA A 222 -5.60 -15.96 2.04
C ALA A 222 -5.55 -14.80 3.05
N ILE A 223 -4.59 -13.88 2.94
CA ILE A 223 -4.54 -12.69 3.79
C ILE A 223 -5.76 -11.79 3.61
N ILE A 224 -6.18 -11.54 2.37
CA ILE A 224 -7.39 -10.76 2.07
C ILE A 224 -8.63 -11.43 2.66
N ALA A 225 -8.74 -12.76 2.57
CA ALA A 225 -9.84 -13.51 3.16
C ALA A 225 -9.87 -13.39 4.69
N ILE A 226 -8.71 -13.44 5.36
CA ILE A 226 -8.61 -13.24 6.81
C ILE A 226 -9.02 -11.81 7.19
N ILE A 227 -8.54 -10.79 6.46
CA ILE A 227 -8.96 -9.40 6.68
C ILE A 227 -10.48 -9.29 6.56
N ASN A 228 -11.09 -9.87 5.55
CA ASN A 228 -12.54 -9.84 5.35
C ASN A 228 -13.31 -10.54 6.49
N LYS A 229 -12.81 -11.68 6.95
CA LYS A 229 -13.41 -12.45 8.06
C LYS A 229 -13.33 -11.71 9.40
N ARG A 230 -12.23 -10.99 9.66
CA ARG A 230 -12.01 -10.26 10.91
C ARG A 230 -12.70 -8.90 11.00
N ARG A 231 -13.34 -8.49 9.94
CA ARG A 231 -14.17 -7.28 9.90
C ARG A 231 -15.55 -7.59 10.45
N THR A 232 -15.68 -7.50 11.75
CA THR A 232 -16.94 -7.81 12.44
C THR A 232 -17.61 -6.53 12.94
N GLY A 233 -18.94 -6.52 12.93
CA GLY A 233 -19.76 -5.62 13.74
C GLY A 233 -20.02 -4.21 13.22
N SER A 234 -19.50 -3.78 12.07
CA SER A 234 -19.87 -2.52 11.46
C SER A 234 -20.63 -2.72 10.15
N PRO A 235 -21.79 -2.06 9.95
CA PRO A 235 -22.47 -2.07 8.66
C PRO A 235 -21.68 -1.31 7.59
N GLN A 236 -20.59 -0.63 7.95
CA GLN A 236 -19.77 0.12 7.00
C GLN A 236 -19.01 -0.84 6.09
N ARG A 237 -19.23 -0.62 4.80
CA ARG A 237 -18.48 -1.31 3.76
C ARG A 237 -17.00 -0.97 3.89
N LYS A 238 -16.15 -1.97 3.76
CA LYS A 238 -14.69 -1.78 3.80
C LYS A 238 -14.10 -2.18 2.46
N TYR A 239 -13.11 -1.43 2.05
CA TYR A 239 -12.46 -1.56 0.76
C TYR A 239 -11.02 -2.02 0.96
N ILE A 240 -10.56 -2.92 0.07
CA ILE A 240 -9.20 -3.44 0.10
C ILE A 240 -8.58 -3.25 -1.29
N ALA A 241 -7.35 -2.74 -1.31
CA ALA A 241 -6.48 -2.80 -2.48
C ALA A 241 -5.19 -3.52 -2.12
N SER A 242 -4.61 -4.25 -3.08
CA SER A 242 -3.37 -4.97 -2.88
C SER A 242 -2.47 -4.77 -4.10
N PHE A 243 -1.26 -4.31 -3.88
CA PHE A 243 -0.29 -4.04 -4.94
C PHE A 243 0.99 -4.85 -4.74
N PRO A 244 1.39 -5.65 -5.74
CA PRO A 244 2.58 -6.48 -5.67
C PRO A 244 3.85 -5.65 -5.93
N PHE A 245 4.90 -5.94 -5.16
CA PHE A 245 6.22 -5.36 -5.33
C PHE A 245 7.22 -6.43 -5.76
N PHE A 246 7.91 -6.14 -6.85
CA PHE A 246 8.83 -7.05 -7.50
C PHE A 246 10.29 -6.59 -7.38
N THR A 247 11.21 -7.55 -7.38
CA THR A 247 12.64 -7.27 -7.63
C THR A 247 12.84 -6.85 -9.08
N ARG A 248 14.04 -6.36 -9.42
CA ARG A 248 14.44 -6.08 -10.81
C ARG A 248 14.35 -7.29 -11.74
N THR A 249 14.42 -8.50 -11.18
CA THR A 249 14.32 -9.78 -11.89
C THR A 249 12.92 -10.40 -11.81
N ASN A 250 11.89 -9.58 -11.63
CA ASN A 250 10.48 -10.00 -11.56
C ASN A 250 10.12 -10.99 -10.44
N GLY A 251 10.99 -11.14 -9.42
CA GLY A 251 10.64 -11.92 -8.24
C GLY A 251 9.67 -11.16 -7.34
N LEU A 252 8.46 -11.70 -7.09
CA LEU A 252 7.51 -11.11 -6.14
C LEU A 252 8.08 -11.16 -4.73
N VAL A 253 8.17 -9.99 -4.06
CA VAL A 253 8.72 -9.85 -2.71
C VAL A 253 7.61 -9.78 -1.66
N TYR A 254 6.71 -8.82 -1.83
CA TYR A 254 5.59 -8.59 -0.93
C TYR A 254 4.41 -7.95 -1.66
N ASN A 255 3.26 -8.00 -1.03
CA ASN A 255 2.10 -7.19 -1.38
C ASN A 255 1.89 -6.10 -0.34
N LEU A 256 1.67 -4.87 -0.78
CA LEU A 256 1.23 -3.79 0.08
C LEU A 256 -0.29 -3.73 0.03
N ILE A 257 -0.93 -4.10 1.14
CA ILE A 257 -2.38 -4.22 1.26
C ILE A 257 -2.90 -3.01 2.01
N HIS A 258 -3.77 -2.23 1.38
CA HIS A 258 -4.47 -1.11 2.01
C HIS A 258 -5.91 -1.49 2.33
N CYS A 259 -6.36 -1.15 3.52
CA CYS A 259 -7.72 -1.40 3.99
C CYS A 259 -8.31 -0.13 4.63
N CYS A 260 -9.48 0.29 4.16
CA CYS A 260 -10.21 1.44 4.70
C CYS A 260 -11.72 1.24 4.64
N SER A 261 -12.48 2.07 5.38
CA SER A 261 -13.94 2.06 5.38
C SER A 261 -14.57 3.09 4.43
N ASN A 262 -13.76 3.97 3.82
CA ASN A 262 -14.23 5.00 2.92
C ASN A 262 -13.77 4.74 1.50
N ILE A 263 -14.71 4.76 0.53
CA ILE A 263 -14.41 4.57 -0.90
C ILE A 263 -13.39 5.59 -1.41
N GLU A 264 -13.37 6.80 -0.89
CA GLU A 264 -12.42 7.83 -1.30
C GLU A 264 -10.96 7.49 -0.89
N GLY A 265 -10.78 6.78 0.23
CA GLY A 265 -9.46 6.28 0.63
C GLY A 265 -8.90 5.25 -0.35
N ILE A 266 -9.73 4.27 -0.77
CA ILE A 266 -9.27 3.25 -1.71
C ILE A 266 -9.04 3.81 -3.12
N LYS A 267 -9.88 4.73 -3.59
CA LYS A 267 -9.69 5.43 -4.86
C LYS A 267 -8.36 6.17 -4.87
N LEU A 268 -8.10 6.91 -3.79
CA LEU A 268 -6.85 7.63 -3.59
C LEU A 268 -5.65 6.68 -3.60
N PHE A 269 -5.69 5.59 -2.82
CA PHE A 269 -4.58 4.65 -2.73
C PHE A 269 -4.25 4.02 -4.09
N LYS A 270 -5.26 3.57 -4.84
CA LYS A 270 -5.08 3.01 -6.19
C LYS A 270 -4.45 4.01 -7.15
N ARG A 271 -4.96 5.25 -7.18
CA ARG A 271 -4.39 6.30 -8.02
C ARG A 271 -2.92 6.57 -7.69
N VAL A 272 -2.61 6.74 -6.40
CA VAL A 272 -1.23 7.00 -5.96
C VAL A 272 -0.31 5.83 -6.29
N ALA A 273 -0.76 4.58 -6.09
CA ALA A 273 0.01 3.40 -6.43
C ALA A 273 0.36 3.37 -7.92
N TRP A 274 -0.64 3.51 -8.80
CA TRP A 274 -0.41 3.53 -10.25
C TRP A 274 0.52 4.66 -10.68
N LYS A 275 0.32 5.89 -10.18
CA LYS A 275 1.22 7.02 -10.48
C LYS A 275 2.65 6.78 -9.98
N THR A 276 2.82 6.12 -8.84
CA THR A 276 4.15 5.78 -8.31
C THR A 276 4.84 4.71 -9.16
N PHE A 277 4.08 3.78 -9.74
CA PHE A 277 4.62 2.73 -10.61
C PHE A 277 4.78 3.16 -12.09
N GLY A 278 4.44 4.39 -12.44
CA GLY A 278 4.54 4.90 -13.82
C GLY A 278 3.36 4.50 -14.69
N ASP A 279 2.14 4.75 -14.19
CA ASP A 279 0.85 4.50 -14.85
C ASP A 279 0.58 3.02 -15.16
N LYS A 280 1.05 2.14 -14.28
CA LYS A 280 0.82 0.69 -14.29
C LYS A 280 0.57 0.15 -12.89
N SER A 281 0.11 -1.09 -12.76
CA SER A 281 -0.30 -1.66 -11.48
C SER A 281 0.85 -2.23 -10.64
N SER A 282 2.07 -2.33 -11.14
CA SER A 282 3.20 -2.87 -10.40
C SER A 282 4.56 -2.42 -10.97
N LEU A 283 5.64 -2.73 -10.24
CA LEU A 283 7.01 -2.49 -10.68
C LEU A 283 7.58 -3.60 -11.58
N LYS A 284 6.76 -4.60 -11.93
CA LYS A 284 7.22 -5.71 -12.76
C LYS A 284 7.73 -5.18 -14.11
N ASN A 285 8.86 -5.71 -14.57
CA ASN A 285 9.36 -5.42 -15.91
C ASN A 285 8.45 -6.11 -16.92
N THR A 286 8.03 -5.39 -17.93
CA THR A 286 7.13 -5.85 -18.99
C THR A 286 7.84 -5.81 -20.34
N HIS A 287 7.25 -6.41 -21.39
CA HIS A 287 7.79 -6.33 -22.74
C HIS A 287 7.94 -4.88 -23.25
N GLY A 288 7.14 -3.94 -22.74
CA GLY A 288 7.29 -2.50 -23.05
C GLY A 288 8.57 -1.87 -22.49
N ASP A 289 9.17 -2.48 -21.46
CA ASP A 289 10.41 -2.00 -20.84
C ASP A 289 11.67 -2.58 -21.54
N GLU A 290 11.53 -3.55 -22.45
CA GLU A 290 12.66 -4.24 -23.11
C GLU A 290 13.53 -3.28 -23.94
N MET A 291 12.94 -2.27 -24.58
CA MET A 291 13.72 -1.29 -25.36
C MET A 291 14.66 -0.48 -24.50
N GLN A 292 14.34 -0.23 -23.23
CA GLN A 292 15.25 0.44 -22.30
C GLN A 292 16.30 -0.51 -21.71
N LEU A 293 15.99 -1.80 -21.55
CA LEU A 293 16.91 -2.80 -21.02
C LEU A 293 18.02 -3.16 -22.00
N GLN A 294 17.76 -3.15 -23.31
CA GLN A 294 18.79 -3.42 -24.33
C GLN A 294 19.94 -2.41 -24.34
N PHE A 295 19.71 -1.18 -23.87
CA PHE A 295 20.76 -0.17 -23.74
C PHE A 295 21.66 -0.35 -22.51
N ASN A 296 21.25 -1.18 -21.55
CA ASN A 296 21.99 -1.39 -20.29
C ASN A 296 22.71 -2.76 -20.21
N LEU A 297 22.71 -3.56 -21.29
CA LEU A 297 23.28 -4.89 -21.32
C LEU A 297 24.77 -4.88 -21.67
N THR A 298 25.60 -4.58 -20.68
CA THR A 298 27.02 -5.02 -20.65
C THR A 298 27.30 -5.72 -19.32
N GLY A 299 26.53 -6.74 -18.96
CA GLY A 299 26.77 -7.51 -17.74
C GLY A 299 25.92 -8.77 -17.69
N GLU A 300 26.58 -9.90 -17.58
CA GLU A 300 26.00 -11.22 -17.45
C GLU A 300 24.97 -11.27 -16.29
N GLY A 301 23.71 -11.44 -16.62
CA GLY A 301 22.63 -11.73 -15.68
C GLY A 301 21.54 -12.51 -16.42
N PHE A 302 21.19 -13.69 -15.93
CA PHE A 302 19.99 -14.39 -16.35
C PHE A 302 18.79 -13.53 -15.93
N PHE A 303 18.19 -12.82 -16.87
CA PHE A 303 16.91 -12.14 -16.68
C PHE A 303 15.80 -13.15 -17.02
N ASP A 304 14.88 -13.36 -16.10
CA ASP A 304 13.61 -13.96 -16.44
C ASP A 304 12.97 -13.10 -17.54
N SER A 305 12.44 -13.74 -18.57
CA SER A 305 11.81 -13.05 -19.69
C SER A 305 10.75 -12.09 -19.14
N PRO A 306 10.67 -10.84 -19.66
CA PRO A 306 9.60 -9.92 -19.29
C PRO A 306 8.25 -10.58 -19.51
N THR A 307 7.31 -10.38 -18.60
CA THR A 307 5.97 -10.95 -18.69
C THR A 307 4.97 -9.88 -18.26
N ASP A 308 3.85 -9.79 -18.99
CA ASP A 308 2.77 -8.86 -18.70
C ASP A 308 1.84 -9.37 -17.57
N GLU A 309 2.05 -10.58 -17.06
CA GLU A 309 1.35 -11.05 -15.87
C GLU A 309 1.64 -10.16 -14.68
N ASP A 310 0.63 -9.90 -13.86
CA ASP A 310 0.70 -9.07 -12.63
C ASP A 310 1.09 -7.60 -12.88
N CYS A 311 1.07 -7.14 -14.12
CA CYS A 311 1.31 -5.76 -14.47
C CYS A 311 0.26 -5.28 -15.47
N TYR A 312 -0.69 -4.51 -14.98
CA TYR A 312 -1.82 -4.00 -15.76
C TYR A 312 -1.61 -2.54 -16.13
N PHE A 313 -2.11 -2.18 -17.31
CA PHE A 313 -2.07 -0.84 -17.89
C PHE A 313 -3.49 -0.34 -18.14
N VAL A 314 -3.65 0.90 -18.60
CA VAL A 314 -4.97 1.46 -18.97
C VAL A 314 -5.69 0.62 -20.02
N LYS A 315 -4.97 0.00 -20.96
CA LYS A 315 -5.53 -0.95 -21.94
C LYS A 315 -6.25 -2.14 -21.28
N ASP A 316 -5.73 -2.62 -20.13
CA ASP A 316 -6.30 -3.76 -19.43
C ASP A 316 -7.55 -3.35 -18.64
N ILE A 317 -7.61 -2.11 -18.13
CA ILE A 317 -8.83 -1.53 -17.57
C ILE A 317 -9.90 -1.43 -18.65
N ALA A 318 -9.55 -0.92 -19.83
CA ALA A 318 -10.47 -0.80 -20.95
C ALA A 318 -10.98 -2.17 -21.43
N LYS A 319 -10.10 -3.19 -21.48
CA LYS A 319 -10.45 -4.57 -21.79
C LYS A 319 -11.44 -5.14 -20.76
N TYR A 320 -11.16 -4.98 -19.46
CA TYR A 320 -12.03 -5.42 -18.38
C TYR A 320 -13.45 -4.81 -18.51
N ILE A 321 -13.53 -3.50 -18.76
CA ILE A 321 -14.81 -2.80 -18.96
C ILE A 321 -15.54 -3.36 -20.16
N TYR A 322 -14.87 -3.49 -21.30
CA TYR A 322 -15.46 -4.00 -22.53
C TYR A 322 -15.98 -5.43 -22.34
N ASP A 323 -15.16 -6.34 -21.85
CA ASP A 323 -15.55 -7.75 -21.67
C ASP A 323 -16.74 -7.90 -20.73
N LYS A 324 -16.81 -7.09 -19.68
CA LYS A 324 -17.87 -7.13 -18.68
C LYS A 324 -19.18 -6.52 -19.16
N TYR A 325 -19.11 -5.48 -20.00
CA TYR A 325 -20.26 -4.62 -20.28
C TYR A 325 -20.66 -4.53 -21.76
N LYS A 326 -19.96 -5.17 -22.69
CA LYS A 326 -20.25 -5.09 -24.12
C LYS A 326 -21.69 -5.46 -24.51
N SER A 327 -22.35 -6.33 -23.76
CA SER A 327 -23.73 -6.72 -23.99
C SER A 327 -24.76 -5.78 -23.34
N ASN A 328 -24.32 -4.80 -22.55
CA ASN A 328 -25.19 -3.90 -21.79
C ASN A 328 -25.20 -2.50 -22.44
N ASN A 329 -25.92 -2.34 -23.54
CA ASN A 329 -26.02 -1.10 -24.31
C ASN A 329 -27.40 -0.47 -24.21
N PRO A 330 -27.54 0.83 -23.86
CA PRO A 330 -26.50 1.73 -23.33
C PRO A 330 -26.24 1.56 -21.84
N LEU A 331 -25.00 1.83 -21.39
CA LEU A 331 -24.59 1.73 -19.99
C LEU A 331 -24.18 3.12 -19.44
N TYR A 332 -24.54 3.42 -18.19
CA TYR A 332 -24.11 4.64 -17.52
C TYR A 332 -22.64 4.57 -17.08
N LEU A 333 -21.89 5.62 -17.36
CA LEU A 333 -20.48 5.75 -16.93
C LEU A 333 -20.31 5.68 -15.41
N THR A 334 -21.33 6.15 -14.67
CA THR A 334 -21.34 6.04 -13.20
C THR A 334 -21.30 4.60 -12.72
N THR A 335 -21.95 3.67 -13.43
CA THR A 335 -21.92 2.23 -13.12
C THR A 335 -20.52 1.66 -13.34
N ILE A 336 -19.88 2.01 -14.45
CA ILE A 336 -18.51 1.58 -14.75
C ILE A 336 -17.53 2.10 -13.68
N TYR A 337 -17.63 3.39 -13.34
CA TYR A 337 -16.72 3.96 -12.36
C TYR A 337 -16.94 3.42 -10.95
N ALA A 338 -18.20 3.16 -10.56
CA ALA A 338 -18.51 2.52 -9.29
C ALA A 338 -17.91 1.10 -9.21
N ASP A 339 -17.96 0.34 -10.29
CA ASP A 339 -17.33 -0.98 -10.38
C ASP A 339 -15.80 -0.89 -10.27
N LEU A 340 -15.18 0.03 -11.00
CA LEU A 340 -13.74 0.27 -10.88
C LEU A 340 -13.35 0.76 -9.49
N ASP A 341 -14.17 1.59 -8.84
CA ASP A 341 -13.88 2.07 -7.48
C ASP A 341 -13.79 0.92 -6.48
N GLU A 342 -14.57 -0.13 -6.68
CA GLU A 342 -14.55 -1.35 -5.87
C GLU A 342 -13.49 -2.37 -6.30
N HIS A 343 -12.99 -2.29 -7.52
CA HIS A 343 -11.96 -3.20 -8.02
C HIS A 343 -10.67 -3.06 -7.20
N PRO A 344 -10.03 -4.18 -6.77
CA PRO A 344 -8.90 -4.13 -5.84
C PRO A 344 -7.63 -3.48 -6.42
N ILE A 345 -7.52 -3.39 -7.76
CA ILE A 345 -6.29 -2.94 -8.45
C ILE A 345 -6.57 -1.76 -9.39
N PHE A 346 -7.67 -1.78 -10.16
CA PHE A 346 -7.95 -0.81 -11.22
C PHE A 346 -8.45 0.53 -10.66
N PRO A 347 -7.76 1.67 -10.91
CA PRO A 347 -8.26 2.97 -10.54
C PRO A 347 -9.29 3.49 -11.55
N SER A 348 -10.28 4.24 -11.07
CA SER A 348 -11.09 5.14 -11.87
C SER A 348 -10.56 6.57 -11.79
N ASP A 349 -10.23 7.00 -10.57
CA ASP A 349 -9.77 8.35 -10.25
C ASP A 349 -8.40 8.62 -10.88
N GLY A 350 -8.28 9.77 -11.54
CA GLY A 350 -7.07 10.18 -12.25
C GLY A 350 -6.84 9.50 -13.60
N TYR A 351 -7.74 8.57 -14.04
CA TYR A 351 -7.58 7.82 -15.30
C TYR A 351 -8.83 7.81 -16.19
N LYS A 352 -9.89 8.57 -15.83
CA LYS A 352 -11.16 8.55 -16.55
C LYS A 352 -11.05 8.92 -18.01
N ASN A 353 -10.17 9.87 -18.34
CA ASN A 353 -9.99 10.32 -19.73
C ASN A 353 -9.20 9.28 -20.54
N GLU A 354 -8.11 8.79 -19.99
CA GLU A 354 -7.27 7.76 -20.59
C GLU A 354 -8.06 6.47 -20.84
N ILE A 355 -8.91 6.06 -19.91
CA ILE A 355 -9.82 4.90 -20.06
C ILE A 355 -10.82 5.15 -21.19
N LYS A 356 -11.44 6.34 -21.26
CA LYS A 356 -12.38 6.68 -22.34
C LYS A 356 -11.70 6.68 -23.71
N ASP A 357 -10.50 7.22 -23.79
CA ASP A 357 -9.76 7.30 -25.05
C ASP A 357 -9.36 5.90 -25.53
N GLU A 358 -8.93 5.04 -24.61
CA GLU A 358 -8.63 3.64 -24.92
C GLU A 358 -9.86 2.87 -25.36
N LEU A 359 -11.01 3.04 -24.67
CA LEU A 359 -12.29 2.42 -25.07
C LEU A 359 -12.74 2.88 -26.45
N ARG A 360 -12.58 4.17 -26.80
CA ARG A 360 -12.89 4.67 -28.16
C ARG A 360 -12.00 4.03 -29.20
N ARG A 361 -10.70 4.06 -28.94
CA ARG A 361 -9.69 3.63 -29.90
C ARG A 361 -9.77 2.13 -30.19
N THR A 362 -9.89 1.32 -29.13
CA THR A 362 -9.74 -0.13 -29.22
C THR A 362 -11.08 -0.86 -29.39
N TYR A 363 -12.14 -0.33 -28.79
CA TYR A 363 -13.45 -1.01 -28.76
C TYR A 363 -14.59 -0.20 -29.43
N GLY A 364 -14.28 0.86 -30.14
CA GLY A 364 -15.27 1.67 -30.85
C GLY A 364 -16.33 2.30 -29.95
N ALA A 365 -16.03 2.51 -28.67
CA ALA A 365 -16.99 3.03 -27.70
C ALA A 365 -17.44 4.44 -28.05
N LYS A 366 -18.76 4.69 -28.03
CA LYS A 366 -19.39 6.00 -28.24
C LYS A 366 -19.92 6.53 -26.91
N PHE A 367 -19.44 7.72 -26.52
CA PHE A 367 -19.85 8.40 -25.29
C PHE A 367 -20.91 9.45 -25.58
N HIS A 368 -22.03 9.42 -24.86
CA HIS A 368 -23.18 10.28 -25.09
C HIS A 368 -23.27 11.40 -24.04
N ARG A 369 -23.92 12.52 -24.39
CA ARG A 369 -24.08 13.69 -23.50
C ARG A 369 -24.85 13.39 -22.23
N ASN A 370 -25.73 12.39 -22.24
CA ASN A 370 -26.50 11.93 -21.08
C ASN A 370 -25.69 11.07 -20.10
N GLY A 371 -24.37 10.95 -20.30
CA GLY A 371 -23.48 10.18 -19.41
C GLY A 371 -23.48 8.67 -19.67
N THR A 372 -24.03 8.22 -20.80
CA THR A 372 -23.97 6.80 -21.19
C THR A 372 -22.86 6.52 -22.20
N VAL A 373 -22.50 5.25 -22.30
CA VAL A 373 -21.58 4.69 -23.31
C VAL A 373 -22.27 3.54 -24.03
N THR A 374 -22.01 3.40 -25.32
CA THR A 374 -22.38 2.24 -26.14
C THR A 374 -21.13 1.65 -26.79
N PHE A 375 -21.05 0.33 -26.85
CA PHE A 375 -20.01 -0.40 -27.56
C PHE A 375 -20.52 -0.79 -28.94
N ALA A 376 -19.64 -0.85 -29.93
CA ALA A 376 -20.01 -1.36 -31.24
C ALA A 376 -20.35 -2.86 -31.15
N ASP A 377 -21.42 -3.28 -31.80
CA ASP A 377 -21.73 -4.71 -31.94
C ASP A 377 -20.62 -5.38 -32.76
N THR A 378 -19.96 -6.34 -32.15
CA THR A 378 -18.90 -7.15 -32.80
C THR A 378 -19.51 -8.32 -33.61
N GLU A 379 -20.73 -8.18 -34.14
CA GLU A 379 -21.24 -9.09 -35.17
C GLU A 379 -20.82 -8.57 -36.54
N GLY A 380 -19.63 -9.00 -37.01
CA GLY A 380 -19.21 -8.80 -38.38
C GLY A 380 -17.82 -8.22 -38.60
N VAL A 381 -16.75 -8.90 -38.18
CA VAL A 381 -15.46 -8.91 -38.87
C VAL A 381 -14.92 -10.34 -38.88
#